data_4bc12bc2d0890087d95a403172b59eb6
#
_entry.id   4bc12bc2d0890087d95a403172b59eb6
#
_cell.length_a   1.000
_cell.length_b   1.000
_cell.length_c   1.000
_cell.angle_alpha   90.00
_cell.angle_beta   90.00
_cell.angle_gamma   90.00
#
_symmetry.space_group_name_H-M   'P 1'
#
loop_
_entity.id
_entity.type
_entity.pdbx_description
1 polymer ?
#
loop_
_entity_poly.entity_id
_entity_poly.type
_entity_poly.pdbx_seq_one_letter_code
_entity_poly.pdbx_strand_id
1 'polypeptide(L)'
;MILALGRRRTTMEFFDTVRKRGSYRSSFEQVDIPEKDINLILEAGAVAPSGGNLQTPVFYAVINEILRKKLAEVFPTEAVQTAPVILVVTSKSIIYEDGLAFGVEDYAAATENIMLAITALGYAGVWMDGMMKLNENDKKVRQILKIPEEETIRTIIPFGIPAEPVTQKEKKPLSERVHIL
;
A
#
# COMPACT_ATOMS: atom_id res chain seq x y z
N MET A 1 -23.56 29.44 6.99
CA MET A 1 -23.65 27.98 7.23
C MET A 1 -23.75 27.32 5.86
N ILE A 2 -22.61 27.06 5.22
CA ILE A 2 -22.52 26.47 3.88
C ILE A 2 -22.43 24.97 4.08
N LEU A 3 -23.51 24.27 3.74
CA LEU A 3 -23.57 22.81 3.66
C LEU A 3 -22.50 22.34 2.65
N ALA A 4 -21.47 21.67 3.15
CA ALA A 4 -20.55 20.90 2.33
C ALA A 4 -21.35 19.76 1.69
N LEU A 5 -21.83 20.00 0.47
CA LEU A 5 -22.39 18.98 -0.41
C LEU A 5 -21.32 17.88 -0.57
N GLY A 6 -21.54 16.75 0.11
CA GLY A 6 -20.69 15.57 -0.02
C GLY A 6 -20.58 15.20 -1.49
N ARG A 7 -19.43 15.47 -2.10
CA ARG A 7 -19.09 14.93 -3.41
C ARG A 7 -19.23 13.41 -3.31
N ARG A 8 -20.23 12.84 -3.97
CA ARG A 8 -20.21 11.40 -4.26
C ARG A 8 -18.93 11.15 -5.04
N ARG A 9 -17.91 10.58 -4.39
CA ARG A 9 -16.75 10.06 -5.11
C ARG A 9 -17.26 8.90 -5.96
N THR A 10 -17.38 9.11 -7.26
CA THR A 10 -17.52 8.02 -8.22
C THR A 10 -16.18 7.31 -8.25
N THR A 11 -16.17 6.01 -7.99
CA THR A 11 -14.99 5.17 -8.18
C THR A 11 -14.57 5.23 -9.64
N MET A 12 -13.25 5.26 -9.87
CA MET A 12 -12.69 5.28 -11.22
C MET A 12 -12.91 3.92 -11.90
N GLU A 13 -13.10 3.95 -13.21
CA GLU A 13 -13.17 2.73 -14.01
C GLU A 13 -11.84 1.97 -13.97
N PHE A 14 -11.88 0.62 -14.09
CA PHE A 14 -10.72 -0.25 -13.85
C PHE A 14 -9.51 0.11 -14.73
N PHE A 15 -9.69 0.19 -16.05
CA PHE A 15 -8.55 0.49 -16.95
C PHE A 15 -8.00 1.91 -16.76
N ASP A 16 -8.84 2.85 -16.38
CA ASP A 16 -8.40 4.21 -16.03
C ASP A 16 -7.61 4.21 -14.72
N THR A 17 -8.03 3.40 -13.75
CA THR A 17 -7.32 3.19 -12.49
C THR A 17 -5.92 2.65 -12.74
N VAL A 18 -5.81 1.58 -13.54
CA VAL A 18 -4.52 0.98 -13.90
C VAL A 18 -3.60 1.97 -14.61
N ARG A 19 -4.14 2.79 -15.54
CA ARG A 19 -3.37 3.80 -16.27
C ARG A 19 -2.92 4.96 -15.38
N LYS A 20 -3.75 5.38 -14.43
CA LYS A 20 -3.49 6.53 -13.55
C LYS A 20 -2.66 6.17 -12.31
N ARG A 21 -2.65 4.89 -11.88
CA ARG A 21 -1.88 4.45 -10.73
C ARG A 21 -0.40 4.81 -10.92
N GLY A 22 0.11 5.64 -10.06
CA GLY A 22 1.51 6.08 -10.03
C GLY A 22 2.10 5.94 -8.63
N SER A 23 3.43 5.87 -8.53
CA SER A 23 4.14 5.91 -7.25
C SER A 23 4.33 7.38 -6.84
N TYR A 24 3.50 7.86 -5.93
CA TYR A 24 3.52 9.22 -5.45
C TYR A 24 4.47 9.37 -4.24
N ARG A 25 5.46 10.27 -4.34
CA ARG A 25 6.52 10.41 -3.34
C ARG A 25 6.62 11.79 -2.70
N SER A 26 5.78 12.73 -3.14
CA SER A 26 5.69 14.09 -2.59
C SER A 26 4.72 14.14 -1.41
N SER A 27 4.45 15.34 -0.90
CA SER A 27 3.58 15.58 0.26
C SER A 27 2.12 15.28 0.00
N PHE A 28 1.44 14.87 1.07
CA PHE A 28 -0.02 14.72 1.11
C PHE A 28 -0.68 15.90 1.82
N GLU A 29 -1.91 16.22 1.44
CA GLU A 29 -2.75 17.14 2.20
C GLU A 29 -2.99 16.60 3.62
N GLN A 30 -3.01 17.51 4.61
CA GLN A 30 -3.23 17.16 6.01
C GLN A 30 -4.74 17.00 6.30
N VAL A 31 -5.34 16.00 5.67
CA VAL A 31 -6.77 15.68 5.77
C VAL A 31 -6.92 14.21 6.14
N ASP A 32 -7.75 13.94 7.14
CA ASP A 32 -8.03 12.58 7.56
C ASP A 32 -8.74 11.79 6.46
N ILE A 33 -8.35 10.52 6.30
CA ILE A 33 -8.99 9.58 5.40
C ILE A 33 -10.16 8.93 6.13
N PRO A 34 -11.38 8.94 5.57
CA PRO A 34 -12.52 8.28 6.17
C PRO A 34 -12.27 6.77 6.40
N GLU A 35 -12.63 6.28 7.57
CA GLU A 35 -12.44 4.86 7.94
C GLU A 35 -13.07 3.90 6.91
N LYS A 36 -14.23 4.24 6.35
CA LYS A 36 -14.86 3.46 5.27
C LYS A 36 -13.98 3.30 4.04
N ASP A 37 -13.19 4.33 3.69
CA ASP A 37 -12.30 4.28 2.52
C ASP A 37 -11.06 3.43 2.84
N ILE A 38 -10.55 3.52 4.09
CA ILE A 38 -9.47 2.64 4.57
C ILE A 38 -9.92 1.18 4.52
N ASN A 39 -11.15 0.88 4.98
CA ASN A 39 -11.69 -0.47 4.97
C ASN A 39 -11.85 -1.01 3.54
N LEU A 40 -12.35 -0.22 2.59
CA LEU A 40 -12.44 -0.61 1.18
C LEU A 40 -11.06 -0.93 0.57
N ILE A 41 -10.03 -0.15 0.92
CA ILE A 41 -8.64 -0.39 0.49
C ILE A 41 -8.11 -1.70 1.06
N LEU A 42 -8.37 -1.96 2.35
CA LEU A 42 -7.95 -3.21 3.01
C LEU A 42 -8.69 -4.43 2.47
N GLU A 43 -10.00 -4.31 2.21
CA GLU A 43 -10.79 -5.36 1.57
C GLU A 43 -10.24 -5.74 0.20
N ALA A 44 -9.85 -4.74 -0.62
CA ALA A 44 -9.23 -5.00 -1.93
C ALA A 44 -7.94 -5.83 -1.79
N GLY A 45 -7.11 -5.55 -0.78
CA GLY A 45 -5.94 -6.36 -0.47
C GLY A 45 -6.30 -7.77 0.01
N ALA A 46 -7.31 -7.87 0.87
CA ALA A 46 -7.69 -9.14 1.50
C ALA A 46 -8.30 -10.16 0.50
N VAL A 47 -8.95 -9.67 -0.59
CA VAL A 47 -9.50 -10.55 -1.64
C VAL A 47 -8.49 -10.93 -2.72
N ALA A 48 -7.22 -10.51 -2.59
CA ALA A 48 -6.19 -10.91 -3.54
C ALA A 48 -6.00 -12.43 -3.53
N PRO A 49 -5.64 -13.03 -4.68
CA PRO A 49 -5.32 -14.45 -4.72
C PRO A 49 -4.07 -14.75 -3.87
N SER A 50 -4.01 -15.95 -3.29
CA SER A 50 -2.84 -16.44 -2.56
C SER A 50 -2.56 -17.90 -2.88
N GLY A 51 -1.30 -18.32 -2.78
CA GLY A 51 -0.89 -19.69 -3.01
C GLY A 51 -1.69 -20.66 -2.13
N GLY A 52 -2.34 -21.67 -2.75
CA GLY A 52 -3.22 -22.61 -2.05
C GLY A 52 -4.34 -21.97 -1.22
N ASN A 53 -4.68 -20.71 -1.49
CA ASN A 53 -5.63 -19.91 -0.69
C ASN A 53 -5.24 -19.79 0.80
N LEU A 54 -3.95 -19.75 1.10
CA LEU A 54 -3.44 -19.65 2.47
C LEU A 54 -3.63 -18.26 3.10
N GLN A 55 -3.96 -17.25 2.29
CA GLN A 55 -4.27 -15.89 2.75
C GLN A 55 -3.20 -15.36 3.73
N THR A 56 -1.93 -15.50 3.30
CA THR A 56 -0.77 -15.15 4.14
C THR A 56 -0.59 -13.67 4.45
N PRO A 57 -1.07 -12.69 3.62
CA PRO A 57 -0.90 -11.27 3.91
C PRO A 57 -1.69 -10.83 5.15
N VAL A 58 -1.06 -9.97 5.97
CA VAL A 58 -1.69 -9.29 7.10
C VAL A 58 -1.46 -7.79 6.95
N PHE A 59 -2.44 -6.99 7.32
CA PHE A 59 -2.45 -5.55 7.08
C PHE A 59 -2.55 -4.77 8.38
N TYR A 60 -1.69 -3.76 8.55
CA TYR A 60 -1.70 -2.83 9.67
C TYR A 60 -1.97 -1.43 9.13
N ALA A 61 -3.13 -0.85 9.45
CA ALA A 61 -3.46 0.53 9.09
C ALA A 61 -3.05 1.47 10.23
N VAL A 62 -1.99 2.22 10.04
CA VAL A 62 -1.44 3.15 11.03
C VAL A 62 -2.05 4.52 10.80
N ILE A 63 -3.08 4.86 11.58
CA ILE A 63 -3.76 6.16 11.61
C ILE A 63 -3.32 7.01 12.82
N ASN A 64 -2.81 6.36 13.86
CA ASN A 64 -2.35 7.05 15.06
C ASN A 64 -1.15 7.94 14.77
N GLU A 65 -1.26 9.23 15.08
CA GLU A 65 -0.25 10.24 14.77
C GLU A 65 1.12 9.94 15.40
N ILE A 66 1.14 9.45 16.66
CA ILE A 66 2.38 9.14 17.37
C ILE A 66 3.11 7.99 16.66
N LEU A 67 2.39 6.95 16.23
CA LEU A 67 2.98 5.82 15.50
C LEU A 67 3.45 6.23 14.12
N ARG A 68 2.68 7.08 13.39
CA ARG A 68 3.09 7.63 12.10
C ARG A 68 4.38 8.45 12.21
N LYS A 69 4.51 9.31 13.23
CA LYS A 69 5.74 10.06 13.49
C LYS A 69 6.94 9.14 13.73
N LYS A 70 6.80 8.09 14.54
CA LYS A 70 7.87 7.09 14.74
C LYS A 70 8.26 6.37 13.45
N LEU A 71 7.30 6.04 12.59
CA LEU A 71 7.61 5.48 11.27
C LEU A 71 8.31 6.49 10.37
N ALA A 72 7.98 7.78 10.44
CA ALA A 72 8.64 8.84 9.70
C ALA A 72 10.11 9.05 10.13
N GLU A 73 10.47 8.77 11.39
CA GLU A 73 11.86 8.75 11.84
C GLU A 73 12.65 7.59 11.20
N VAL A 74 12.00 6.45 10.98
CA VAL A 74 12.62 5.29 10.30
C VAL A 74 12.74 5.53 8.78
N PHE A 75 11.73 6.17 8.19
CA PHE A 75 11.63 6.44 6.75
C PHE A 75 11.47 7.94 6.50
N PRO A 76 12.57 8.73 6.56
CA PRO A 76 12.50 10.19 6.48
C PRO A 76 12.26 10.70 5.06
N THR A 77 11.18 10.25 4.42
CA THR A 77 10.73 10.70 3.11
C THR A 77 9.50 11.60 3.26
N GLU A 78 9.34 12.56 2.37
CA GLU A 78 8.21 13.49 2.37
C GLU A 78 6.86 12.76 2.39
N ALA A 79 6.73 11.70 1.59
CA ALA A 79 5.53 10.89 1.55
C ALA A 79 5.19 10.24 2.91
N VAL A 80 6.18 9.70 3.65
CA VAL A 80 5.93 9.08 4.96
C VAL A 80 5.67 10.13 6.03
N GLN A 81 6.38 11.25 5.98
CA GLN A 81 6.24 12.34 6.96
C GLN A 81 4.86 13.01 6.92
N THR A 82 4.25 13.08 5.73
CA THR A 82 3.01 13.82 5.52
C THR A 82 1.77 12.92 5.36
N ALA A 83 1.95 11.60 5.21
CA ALA A 83 0.82 10.69 5.00
C ALA A 83 -0.15 10.66 6.20
N PRO A 84 -1.45 10.86 5.98
CA PRO A 84 -2.47 10.70 7.02
C PRO A 84 -2.69 9.22 7.41
N VAL A 85 -2.33 8.29 6.52
CA VAL A 85 -2.39 6.85 6.76
C VAL A 85 -1.13 6.18 6.21
N ILE A 86 -0.56 5.26 6.97
CA ILE A 86 0.53 4.39 6.52
C ILE A 86 0.06 2.94 6.67
N LEU A 87 -0.08 2.21 5.57
CA LEU A 87 -0.30 0.77 5.63
C LEU A 87 1.04 0.05 5.75
N VAL A 88 1.09 -0.97 6.62
CA VAL A 88 2.19 -1.93 6.65
C VAL A 88 1.62 -3.28 6.24
N VAL A 89 2.21 -3.89 5.23
CA VAL A 89 1.83 -5.21 4.75
C VAL A 89 2.90 -6.21 5.20
N THR A 90 2.45 -7.25 5.86
CA THR A 90 3.27 -8.39 6.26
C THR A 90 2.81 -9.65 5.52
N SER A 91 3.52 -10.73 5.67
CA SER A 91 3.05 -12.06 5.30
C SER A 91 3.43 -13.08 6.36
N LYS A 92 2.52 -14.00 6.68
CA LYS A 92 2.83 -15.16 7.52
C LYS A 92 3.82 -16.07 6.81
N SER A 93 4.79 -16.59 7.54
CA SER A 93 5.79 -17.51 7.02
C SER A 93 5.22 -18.94 7.03
N ILE A 94 4.42 -19.25 6.00
CA ILE A 94 3.85 -20.58 5.80
C ILE A 94 4.66 -21.28 4.70
N ILE A 95 5.16 -22.46 5.00
CA ILE A 95 5.92 -23.32 4.08
C ILE A 95 5.12 -24.61 3.91
N TYR A 96 4.86 -25.03 2.68
CA TYR A 96 4.23 -26.29 2.37
C TYR A 96 5.16 -27.48 2.68
N GLU A 97 4.61 -28.69 2.76
CA GLU A 97 5.37 -29.94 3.02
C GLU A 97 6.46 -30.19 1.95
N ASP A 98 6.23 -29.76 0.72
CA ASP A 98 7.18 -29.83 -0.41
C ASP A 98 8.22 -28.68 -0.41
N GLY A 99 8.19 -27.80 0.60
CA GLY A 99 9.10 -26.67 0.75
C GLY A 99 8.72 -25.42 0.00
N LEU A 100 7.58 -25.39 -0.72
CA LEU A 100 7.10 -24.20 -1.41
C LEU A 100 6.58 -23.15 -0.42
N ALA A 101 6.81 -21.87 -0.72
CA ALA A 101 6.33 -20.75 0.07
C ALA A 101 5.94 -19.59 -0.86
N PHE A 102 4.71 -19.10 -0.75
CA PHE A 102 4.14 -18.09 -1.65
C PHE A 102 3.96 -16.71 -0.98
N GLY A 103 4.54 -16.51 0.20
CA GLY A 103 4.38 -15.24 0.92
C GLY A 103 4.87 -14.00 0.18
N VAL A 104 5.77 -14.16 -0.82
CA VAL A 104 6.24 -13.05 -1.68
C VAL A 104 5.20 -12.73 -2.75
N GLU A 105 4.68 -13.72 -3.43
CA GLU A 105 3.65 -13.60 -4.45
C GLU A 105 2.34 -13.07 -3.85
N ASP A 106 1.97 -13.63 -2.69
CA ASP A 106 0.75 -13.28 -1.98
C ASP A 106 0.72 -11.80 -1.57
N TYR A 107 1.79 -11.33 -0.87
CA TYR A 107 1.82 -9.91 -0.47
C TYR A 107 1.91 -8.97 -1.66
N ALA A 108 2.57 -9.38 -2.74
CA ALA A 108 2.67 -8.55 -3.94
C ALA A 108 1.32 -8.39 -4.64
N ALA A 109 0.55 -9.48 -4.77
CA ALA A 109 -0.81 -9.45 -5.30
C ALA A 109 -1.73 -8.56 -4.44
N ALA A 110 -1.70 -8.74 -3.13
CA ALA A 110 -2.47 -7.93 -2.19
C ALA A 110 -2.07 -6.45 -2.25
N THR A 111 -0.78 -6.17 -2.33
CA THR A 111 -0.27 -4.79 -2.41
C THR A 111 -0.69 -4.09 -3.69
N GLU A 112 -0.68 -4.77 -4.85
CA GLU A 112 -1.15 -4.15 -6.10
C GLU A 112 -2.66 -3.86 -6.03
N ASN A 113 -3.47 -4.77 -5.49
CA ASN A 113 -4.90 -4.50 -5.25
C ASN A 113 -5.12 -3.27 -4.36
N ILE A 114 -4.34 -3.14 -3.28
CA ILE A 114 -4.35 -1.96 -2.39
C ILE A 114 -4.01 -0.69 -3.18
N MET A 115 -2.94 -0.71 -3.98
CA MET A 115 -2.52 0.46 -4.77
C MET A 115 -3.57 0.87 -5.81
N LEU A 116 -4.25 -0.09 -6.43
CA LEU A 116 -5.36 0.17 -7.35
C LEU A 116 -6.57 0.75 -6.60
N ALA A 117 -6.93 0.21 -5.43
CA ALA A 117 -8.03 0.73 -4.61
C ALA A 117 -7.76 2.17 -4.13
N ILE A 118 -6.54 2.47 -3.66
CA ILE A 118 -6.09 3.82 -3.33
C ILE A 118 -6.35 4.77 -4.51
N THR A 119 -5.92 4.37 -5.72
CA THR A 119 -6.08 5.18 -6.94
C THR A 119 -7.54 5.32 -7.35
N ALA A 120 -8.33 4.24 -7.31
CA ALA A 120 -9.74 4.23 -7.67
C ALA A 120 -10.57 5.16 -6.78
N LEU A 121 -10.20 5.30 -5.51
CA LEU A 121 -10.83 6.22 -4.56
C LEU A 121 -10.31 7.66 -4.67
N GLY A 122 -9.40 7.95 -5.61
CA GLY A 122 -8.86 9.29 -5.85
C GLY A 122 -7.76 9.69 -4.87
N TYR A 123 -7.18 8.75 -4.15
CA TYR A 123 -5.97 8.93 -3.36
C TYR A 123 -4.72 8.62 -4.16
N ALA A 124 -3.57 8.91 -3.58
CA ALA A 124 -2.27 8.52 -4.11
C ALA A 124 -1.44 7.84 -3.01
N GLY A 125 -0.48 7.03 -3.42
CA GLY A 125 0.41 6.35 -2.49
C GLY A 125 1.66 5.82 -3.18
N VAL A 126 2.54 5.22 -2.40
CA VAL A 126 3.75 4.59 -2.92
C VAL A 126 4.06 3.28 -2.20
N TRP A 127 4.35 2.25 -2.98
CA TRP A 127 4.84 0.97 -2.50
C TRP A 127 6.35 1.08 -2.19
N MET A 128 6.76 0.86 -0.92
CA MET A 128 8.12 1.08 -0.43
C MET A 128 8.70 -0.19 0.22
N ASP A 129 8.95 -1.24 -0.56
CA ASP A 129 9.53 -2.49 -0.04
C ASP A 129 11.06 -2.45 0.08
N GLY A 130 11.75 -1.80 -0.87
CA GLY A 130 13.20 -1.70 -0.89
C GLY A 130 13.78 -1.08 0.36
N MET A 131 13.15 -0.04 0.90
CA MET A 131 13.58 0.62 2.13
C MET A 131 13.41 -0.27 3.37
N MET A 132 12.46 -1.21 3.35
CA MET A 132 12.25 -2.15 4.45
C MET A 132 13.44 -3.09 4.63
N LYS A 133 14.15 -3.41 3.54
CA LYS A 133 15.30 -4.32 3.51
C LYS A 133 16.64 -3.67 3.93
N LEU A 134 16.63 -2.35 4.18
CA LEU A 134 17.83 -1.57 4.52
C LEU A 134 17.87 -1.27 6.02
N ASN A 135 19.08 -1.15 6.58
CA ASN A 135 19.33 -0.60 7.93
C ASN A 135 18.49 -1.22 9.05
N GLU A 136 18.11 -2.50 8.92
CA GLU A 136 17.24 -3.20 9.87
C GLU A 136 15.89 -2.49 10.10
N ASN A 137 15.38 -1.83 9.06
CA ASN A 137 14.14 -1.07 9.18
C ASN A 137 12.93 -1.97 9.50
N ASP A 138 12.92 -3.20 9.01
CA ASP A 138 11.94 -4.22 9.38
C ASP A 138 11.89 -4.46 10.90
N LYS A 139 13.04 -4.59 11.57
CA LYS A 139 13.12 -4.74 13.02
C LYS A 139 12.60 -3.51 13.76
N LYS A 140 12.93 -2.30 13.28
CA LYS A 140 12.44 -1.04 13.85
C LYS A 140 10.92 -0.92 13.73
N VAL A 141 10.36 -1.23 12.55
CA VAL A 141 8.91 -1.24 12.33
C VAL A 141 8.23 -2.27 13.22
N ARG A 142 8.79 -3.48 13.35
CA ARG A 142 8.29 -4.53 14.26
C ARG A 142 8.17 -4.02 15.70
N GLN A 143 9.21 -3.38 16.21
CA GLN A 143 9.22 -2.81 17.55
C GLN A 143 8.18 -1.70 17.74
N ILE A 144 8.06 -0.79 16.77
CA ILE A 144 7.11 0.34 16.81
C ILE A 144 5.66 -0.17 16.84
N LEU A 145 5.33 -1.14 15.99
CA LEU A 145 3.97 -1.63 15.78
C LEU A 145 3.64 -2.92 16.55
N LYS A 146 4.63 -3.51 17.24
CA LYS A 146 4.52 -4.78 17.96
C LYS A 146 4.03 -5.92 17.06
N ILE A 147 4.58 -6.00 15.85
CA ILE A 147 4.25 -7.04 14.87
C ILE A 147 4.84 -8.37 15.35
N PRO A 148 4.06 -9.48 15.35
CA PRO A 148 4.51 -10.80 15.75
C PRO A 148 5.74 -11.31 14.96
N GLU A 149 6.58 -12.14 15.59
CA GLU A 149 7.81 -12.65 14.97
C GLU A 149 7.54 -13.62 13.80
N GLU A 150 6.40 -14.30 13.81
CA GLU A 150 5.97 -15.21 12.74
C GLU A 150 5.55 -14.47 11.46
N GLU A 151 5.42 -13.15 11.49
CA GLU A 151 5.11 -12.34 10.33
C GLU A 151 6.37 -11.71 9.74
N THR A 152 6.59 -11.89 8.45
CA THR A 152 7.63 -11.15 7.72
C THR A 152 7.09 -9.82 7.25
N ILE A 153 7.70 -8.71 7.68
CA ILE A 153 7.32 -7.37 7.22
C ILE A 153 7.81 -7.19 5.80
N ARG A 154 6.90 -6.88 4.88
CA ARG A 154 7.17 -6.81 3.43
C ARG A 154 7.34 -5.39 2.94
N THR A 155 6.38 -4.51 3.24
CA THR A 155 6.37 -3.15 2.70
C THR A 155 5.59 -2.19 3.58
N ILE A 156 5.85 -0.89 3.36
CA ILE A 156 4.97 0.19 3.83
C ILE A 156 4.39 0.94 2.63
N ILE A 157 3.17 1.45 2.81
CA ILE A 157 2.45 2.22 1.79
C ILE A 157 1.88 3.47 2.46
N PRO A 158 2.64 4.59 2.47
CA PRO A 158 2.07 5.87 2.83
C PRO A 158 1.08 6.29 1.74
N PHE A 159 -0.12 6.77 2.13
CA PHE A 159 -1.10 7.26 1.18
C PHE A 159 -1.97 8.37 1.76
N GLY A 160 -2.58 9.16 0.87
CA GLY A 160 -3.43 10.28 1.21
C GLY A 160 -3.94 11.02 -0.02
N ILE A 161 -4.51 12.21 0.18
CA ILE A 161 -4.83 13.14 -0.90
C ILE A 161 -3.51 13.76 -1.37
N PRO A 162 -3.13 13.60 -2.65
CA PRO A 162 -1.87 14.16 -3.14
C PRO A 162 -1.96 15.70 -3.23
N ALA A 163 -0.94 16.40 -2.72
CA ALA A 163 -0.83 17.86 -2.82
C ALA A 163 -0.49 18.33 -4.24
N GLU A 164 0.06 17.43 -5.07
CA GLU A 164 0.47 17.69 -6.44
C GLU A 164 -0.12 16.63 -7.40
N PRO A 165 -0.18 16.90 -8.70
CA PRO A 165 -0.66 15.91 -9.68
C PRO A 165 0.17 14.63 -9.67
N VAL A 166 -0.52 13.48 -9.69
CA VAL A 166 0.10 12.16 -9.79
C VAL A 166 0.42 11.85 -11.24
N THR A 167 1.68 11.54 -11.53
CA THR A 167 2.12 11.12 -12.86
C THR A 167 2.63 9.67 -12.82
N GLN A 168 2.16 8.84 -13.76
CA GLN A 168 2.76 7.53 -13.99
C GLN A 168 4.04 7.71 -14.83
N LYS A 169 5.13 7.06 -14.42
CA LYS A 169 6.35 7.02 -15.25
C LYS A 169 6.09 6.26 -16.53
N GLU A 170 6.71 6.72 -17.61
CA GLU A 170 6.68 6.05 -18.91
C GLU A 170 7.03 4.58 -18.80
N LYS A 171 6.34 3.76 -19.57
CA LYS A 171 6.53 2.31 -19.63
C LYS A 171 7.15 1.94 -20.97
N LYS A 172 7.93 0.89 -20.98
CA LYS A 172 8.44 0.30 -22.23
C LYS A 172 7.27 -0.09 -23.14
N PRO A 173 7.44 0.02 -24.46
CA PRO A 173 6.42 -0.42 -25.43
C PRO A 173 6.01 -1.89 -25.21
N LEU A 174 4.75 -2.21 -25.50
CA LEU A 174 4.26 -3.58 -25.40
C LEU A 174 5.03 -4.55 -26.31
N SER A 175 5.47 -4.07 -27.48
CA SER A 175 6.25 -4.85 -28.44
C SER A 175 7.58 -5.42 -27.89
N GLU A 176 8.13 -4.80 -26.82
CA GLU A 176 9.33 -5.30 -26.15
C GLU A 176 9.05 -6.36 -25.09
N ARG A 177 7.78 -6.57 -24.73
CA ARG A 177 7.37 -7.30 -23.52
C ARG A 177 6.28 -8.33 -23.75
N VAL A 178 5.67 -8.34 -24.93
CA VAL A 178 4.54 -9.21 -25.24
C VAL A 178 4.86 -10.03 -26.49
N HIS A 179 4.69 -11.33 -26.39
CA HIS A 179 4.77 -12.28 -27.49
C HIS A 179 3.41 -12.96 -27.60
N ILE A 180 2.77 -12.87 -28.78
CA ILE A 180 1.55 -13.60 -29.11
C ILE A 180 1.99 -14.75 -29.98
N LEU A 181 1.85 -15.99 -29.49
CA LEU A 181 2.30 -17.23 -30.14
C LEU A 181 1.08 -18.02 -30.65
#